data_b25ce80665c7812b283ac7887f2dd752
#
_entry.id   b25ce80665c7812b283ac7887f2dd752
#
_cell.length_a   1.000
_cell.length_b   1.000
_cell.length_c   1.000
_cell.angle_alpha   90.00
_cell.angle_beta   90.00
_cell.angle_gamma   90.00
#
_symmetry.space_group_name_H-M   'P 1'
#
loop_
_entity.id
_entity.type
_entity.pdbx_description
1 polymer ?
#
loop_
_entity_poly.entity_id
_entity_poly.type
_entity_poly.pdbx_seq_one_letter_code
_entity_poly.pdbx_strand_id
1 'polypeptide(L)'
;MAGTQTRTTPAAGWLSIVVPVLDEAAGVVAALQALAPLRECGHEVIVVDGGSRDGTPALAAPWADRVLSSERGRARQMNTGAELAGGEVLLFLHADTLLPAGAAAAVRAAVATGTAWGRFDVRIAGASAWFPVIAAFMNWRSRLTGIATGDQAIFVQTALFHRLGGYAVQPLMEDVELSRRLRKVSKPACLKERVLTSGRRWETRGVWRTILLMWRLRWAYWRGASPEVLARAYR
;
A
#
# COMPACT_ATOMS: atom_id res chain seq x y z
N MET A 1 -26.45 -26.85 27.90
CA MET A 1 -25.69 -25.69 28.36
C MET A 1 -24.66 -25.39 27.28
N ALA A 2 -24.92 -24.41 26.40
CA ALA A 2 -24.02 -24.02 25.32
C ALA A 2 -23.07 -22.93 25.88
N GLY A 3 -21.80 -23.26 25.99
CA GLY A 3 -20.78 -22.32 26.44
C GLY A 3 -20.56 -21.26 25.38
N THR A 4 -20.96 -20.05 25.66
CA THR A 4 -20.62 -18.84 24.88
C THR A 4 -19.12 -18.62 24.97
N GLN A 5 -18.36 -19.03 23.96
CA GLN A 5 -16.98 -18.61 23.79
C GLN A 5 -16.99 -17.12 23.46
N THR A 6 -16.77 -16.29 24.45
CA THR A 6 -16.37 -14.89 24.27
C THR A 6 -15.04 -14.87 23.53
N ARG A 7 -15.07 -14.60 22.23
CA ARG A 7 -13.86 -14.23 21.49
C ARG A 7 -13.38 -12.92 22.10
N THR A 8 -12.39 -13.02 22.98
CA THR A 8 -11.56 -11.86 23.38
C THR A 8 -10.99 -11.27 22.10
N THR A 9 -11.42 -10.05 21.76
CA THR A 9 -10.78 -9.25 20.71
C THR A 9 -9.30 -9.12 21.08
N PRO A 10 -8.35 -9.61 20.31
CA PRO A 10 -6.94 -9.40 20.61
C PRO A 10 -6.72 -7.89 20.75
N ALA A 11 -5.93 -7.47 21.72
CA ALA A 11 -5.47 -6.09 21.80
C ALA A 11 -4.94 -5.72 20.41
N ALA A 12 -5.48 -4.64 19.81
CA ALA A 12 -5.13 -4.23 18.47
C ALA A 12 -3.60 -4.14 18.37
N GLY A 13 -3.01 -4.90 17.46
CA GLY A 13 -1.58 -4.85 17.23
C GLY A 13 -1.18 -3.42 16.84
N TRP A 14 0.03 -3.04 17.15
CA TRP A 14 0.49 -1.66 16.90
C TRP A 14 0.53 -1.28 15.39
N LEU A 15 0.46 -2.24 14.47
CA LEU A 15 0.49 -2.05 13.01
C LEU A 15 -0.82 -2.56 12.39
N SER A 16 -1.51 -1.70 11.65
CA SER A 16 -2.64 -2.09 10.80
C SER A 16 -2.23 -2.05 9.33
N ILE A 17 -2.38 -3.18 8.64
CA ILE A 17 -2.07 -3.34 7.22
C ILE A 17 -3.36 -3.21 6.43
N VAL A 18 -3.48 -2.16 5.64
CA VAL A 18 -4.65 -1.87 4.80
C VAL A 18 -4.37 -2.33 3.37
N VAL A 19 -5.19 -3.27 2.87
CA VAL A 19 -5.02 -3.89 1.55
C VAL A 19 -6.24 -3.55 0.69
N PRO A 20 -6.15 -2.57 -0.23
CA PRO A 20 -7.21 -2.30 -1.19
C PRO A 20 -7.24 -3.39 -2.27
N VAL A 21 -8.41 -3.95 -2.56
CA VAL A 21 -8.61 -4.98 -3.57
C VAL A 21 -9.72 -4.61 -4.55
N LEU A 22 -9.57 -5.03 -5.81
CA LEU A 22 -10.61 -4.93 -6.84
C LEU A 22 -10.36 -5.99 -7.92
N ASP A 23 -11.22 -7.00 -8.00
CA ASP A 23 -11.11 -8.12 -8.94
C ASP A 23 -9.74 -8.83 -8.87
N GLU A 24 -9.33 -9.25 -7.66
CA GLU A 24 -8.04 -9.88 -7.37
C GLU A 24 -8.19 -11.35 -6.91
N ALA A 25 -9.31 -12.04 -7.25
CA ALA A 25 -9.57 -13.42 -6.83
C ALA A 25 -8.41 -14.38 -7.14
N ALA A 26 -7.72 -14.19 -8.26
CA ALA A 26 -6.60 -15.04 -8.67
C ALA A 26 -5.37 -14.96 -7.74
N GLY A 27 -5.17 -13.86 -7.01
CA GLY A 27 -3.96 -13.61 -6.22
C GLY A 27 -4.19 -13.30 -4.75
N VAL A 28 -5.42 -12.91 -4.36
CA VAL A 28 -5.69 -12.37 -3.03
C VAL A 28 -5.37 -13.37 -1.90
N VAL A 29 -5.69 -14.65 -2.09
CA VAL A 29 -5.41 -15.69 -1.08
C VAL A 29 -3.92 -15.79 -0.81
N ALA A 30 -3.09 -15.93 -1.84
CA ALA A 30 -1.64 -16.03 -1.68
C ALA A 30 -1.03 -14.76 -1.06
N ALA A 31 -1.52 -13.58 -1.45
CA ALA A 31 -1.09 -12.32 -0.88
C ALA A 31 -1.40 -12.19 0.61
N LEU A 32 -2.61 -12.60 1.02
CA LEU A 32 -3.04 -12.55 2.43
C LEU A 32 -2.40 -13.66 3.28
N GLN A 33 -2.19 -14.85 2.73
CA GLN A 33 -1.44 -15.91 3.39
C GLN A 33 0.00 -15.47 3.76
N ALA A 34 0.64 -14.67 2.89
CA ALA A 34 1.95 -14.11 3.18
C ALA A 34 1.94 -13.13 4.38
N LEU A 35 0.77 -12.61 4.77
CA LEU A 35 0.59 -11.77 5.95
C LEU A 35 0.22 -12.56 7.23
N ALA A 36 -0.03 -13.88 7.13
CA ALA A 36 -0.41 -14.71 8.27
C ALA A 36 0.57 -14.60 9.45
N PRO A 37 1.91 -14.63 9.26
CA PRO A 37 2.85 -14.49 10.38
C PRO A 37 2.73 -13.13 11.11
N LEU A 38 2.35 -12.08 10.39
CA LEU A 38 2.12 -10.76 11.01
C LEU A 38 0.83 -10.77 11.85
N ARG A 39 -0.23 -11.42 11.34
CA ARG A 39 -1.49 -11.60 12.11
C ARG A 39 -1.27 -12.43 13.36
N GLU A 40 -0.51 -13.52 13.28
CA GLU A 40 -0.15 -14.35 14.43
C GLU A 40 0.64 -13.57 15.49
N CYS A 41 1.43 -12.57 15.07
CA CYS A 41 2.09 -11.62 15.97
C CYS A 41 1.17 -10.50 16.50
N GLY A 42 -0.15 -10.56 16.22
CA GLY A 42 -1.14 -9.61 16.70
C GLY A 42 -1.29 -8.35 15.85
N HIS A 43 -0.68 -8.29 14.65
CA HIS A 43 -0.91 -7.18 13.71
C HIS A 43 -2.24 -7.35 12.97
N GLU A 44 -2.91 -6.23 12.68
CA GLU A 44 -4.22 -6.22 12.05
C GLU A 44 -4.09 -6.18 10.52
N VAL A 45 -4.85 -7.03 9.82
CA VAL A 45 -4.99 -7.01 8.36
C VAL A 45 -6.41 -6.65 7.97
N ILE A 46 -6.57 -5.51 7.30
CA ILE A 46 -7.84 -4.97 6.85
C ILE A 46 -7.86 -4.99 5.32
N VAL A 47 -8.71 -5.81 4.75
CA VAL A 47 -8.98 -5.84 3.31
C VAL A 47 -10.14 -4.90 3.01
N VAL A 48 -9.98 -4.04 2.00
CA VAL A 48 -11.04 -3.12 1.57
C VAL A 48 -11.35 -3.35 0.10
N ASP A 49 -12.54 -3.88 -0.15
CA ASP A 49 -13.03 -4.19 -1.49
C ASP A 49 -13.70 -2.98 -2.15
N GLY A 50 -13.29 -2.68 -3.38
CA GLY A 50 -13.80 -1.61 -4.21
C GLY A 50 -14.96 -2.00 -5.11
N GLY A 51 -15.70 -3.08 -4.78
CA GLY A 51 -16.83 -3.60 -5.57
C GLY A 51 -16.40 -4.67 -6.58
N SER A 52 -15.65 -5.67 -6.13
CA SER A 52 -15.23 -6.83 -6.93
C SER A 52 -16.43 -7.68 -7.36
N ARG A 53 -16.31 -8.31 -8.54
CA ARG A 53 -17.33 -9.17 -9.14
C ARG A 53 -16.89 -10.62 -9.28
N ASP A 54 -15.66 -10.92 -8.90
CA ASP A 54 -14.98 -12.21 -9.10
C ASP A 54 -14.92 -13.08 -7.82
N GLY A 55 -15.59 -12.66 -6.74
CA GLY A 55 -15.58 -13.37 -5.46
C GLY A 55 -14.38 -13.01 -4.54
N THR A 56 -13.58 -12.03 -4.90
CA THR A 56 -12.43 -11.58 -4.08
C THR A 56 -12.75 -11.41 -2.58
N PRO A 57 -13.85 -10.75 -2.14
CA PRO A 57 -14.12 -10.56 -0.71
C PRO A 57 -14.34 -11.88 0.04
N ALA A 58 -15.05 -12.84 -0.57
CA ALA A 58 -15.29 -14.14 0.04
C ALA A 58 -14.00 -14.96 0.20
N LEU A 59 -13.10 -14.87 -0.77
CA LEU A 59 -11.78 -15.52 -0.73
C LEU A 59 -10.84 -14.85 0.30
N ALA A 60 -10.96 -13.55 0.51
CA ALA A 60 -10.16 -12.79 1.47
C ALA A 60 -10.59 -13.02 2.93
N ALA A 61 -11.89 -13.27 3.18
CA ALA A 61 -12.46 -13.31 4.52
C ALA A 61 -11.75 -14.26 5.52
N PRO A 62 -11.30 -15.47 5.16
CA PRO A 62 -10.57 -16.33 6.09
C PRO A 62 -9.18 -15.80 6.49
N TRP A 63 -8.60 -14.90 5.70
CA TRP A 63 -7.21 -14.47 5.79
C TRP A 63 -7.02 -13.03 6.30
N ALA A 64 -8.11 -12.32 6.54
CA ALA A 64 -8.12 -10.94 7.05
C ALA A 64 -8.83 -10.87 8.41
N ASP A 65 -8.51 -9.85 9.21
CA ASP A 65 -9.23 -9.57 10.45
C ASP A 65 -10.53 -8.84 10.16
N ARG A 66 -10.53 -8.05 9.09
CA ARG A 66 -11.73 -7.36 8.57
C ARG A 66 -11.72 -7.36 7.04
N VAL A 67 -12.89 -7.54 6.46
CA VAL A 67 -13.16 -7.30 5.05
C VAL A 67 -14.25 -6.25 4.95
N LEU A 68 -13.89 -5.10 4.39
CA LEU A 68 -14.76 -3.93 4.28
C LEU A 68 -15.11 -3.68 2.82
N SER A 69 -16.25 -3.06 2.57
CA SER A 69 -16.62 -2.57 1.24
C SER A 69 -16.51 -1.05 1.20
N SER A 70 -16.06 -0.52 0.08
CA SER A 70 -16.05 0.91 -0.18
C SER A 70 -16.44 1.19 -1.63
N GLU A 71 -16.65 2.47 -1.96
CA GLU A 71 -16.69 2.88 -3.34
C GLU A 71 -15.37 2.61 -4.04
N ARG A 72 -15.43 2.32 -5.35
CA ARG A 72 -14.26 2.08 -6.18
C ARG A 72 -13.30 3.27 -6.18
N GLY A 73 -12.03 3.00 -5.91
CA GLY A 73 -10.94 3.96 -5.93
C GLY A 73 -9.94 3.72 -4.80
N ARG A 74 -8.66 3.56 -5.13
CA ARG A 74 -7.62 3.23 -4.13
C ARG A 74 -7.62 4.17 -2.94
N ALA A 75 -7.68 5.49 -3.18
CA ALA A 75 -7.73 6.48 -2.11
C ALA A 75 -8.91 6.25 -1.16
N ARG A 76 -10.11 5.98 -1.72
CA ARG A 76 -11.32 5.70 -0.92
C ARG A 76 -11.16 4.43 -0.11
N GLN A 77 -10.73 3.34 -0.75
CA GLN A 77 -10.51 2.06 -0.08
C GLN A 77 -9.47 2.20 1.05
N MET A 78 -8.33 2.85 0.79
CA MET A 78 -7.30 3.05 1.82
C MET A 78 -7.77 3.94 2.97
N ASN A 79 -8.57 4.97 2.70
CA ASN A 79 -9.17 5.80 3.74
C ASN A 79 -10.18 5.01 4.57
N THR A 80 -11.09 4.25 3.94
CA THR A 80 -12.07 3.40 4.64
C THR A 80 -11.36 2.40 5.57
N GLY A 81 -10.28 1.77 5.12
CA GLY A 81 -9.50 0.86 5.96
C GLY A 81 -8.82 1.58 7.12
N ALA A 82 -8.28 2.76 6.88
CA ALA A 82 -7.60 3.57 7.90
C ALA A 82 -8.56 4.10 8.98
N GLU A 83 -9.81 4.40 8.65
CA GLU A 83 -10.83 4.86 9.60
C GLU A 83 -11.16 3.80 10.67
N LEU A 84 -11.07 2.52 10.32
CA LEU A 84 -11.39 1.41 11.20
C LEU A 84 -10.15 0.70 11.77
N ALA A 85 -8.97 1.16 11.42
CA ALA A 85 -7.71 0.61 11.87
C ALA A 85 -7.45 0.92 13.35
N GLY A 86 -7.07 -0.08 14.13
CA GLY A 86 -6.77 0.05 15.55
C GLY A 86 -5.28 0.27 15.87
N GLY A 87 -4.38 0.11 14.89
CA GLY A 87 -2.94 0.23 15.08
C GLY A 87 -2.44 1.67 15.18
N GLU A 88 -1.33 1.85 15.89
CA GLU A 88 -0.65 3.15 16.00
C GLU A 88 -0.01 3.57 14.66
N VAL A 89 0.27 2.61 13.80
CA VAL A 89 0.87 2.80 12.47
C VAL A 89 0.00 2.11 11.42
N LEU A 90 -0.31 2.84 10.36
CA LEU A 90 -0.93 2.31 9.15
C LEU A 90 0.15 1.91 8.16
N LEU A 91 -0.02 0.76 7.51
CA LEU A 91 0.78 0.33 6.37
C LEU A 91 -0.16 0.03 5.22
N PHE A 92 0.01 0.75 4.10
CA PHE A 92 -0.80 0.55 2.91
C PHE A 92 -0.07 -0.39 1.94
N LEU A 93 -0.67 -1.55 1.67
CA LEU A 93 -0.08 -2.62 0.89
C LEU A 93 -0.96 -2.96 -0.30
N HIS A 94 -0.43 -2.92 -1.52
CA HIS A 94 -1.16 -3.39 -2.69
C HIS A 94 -1.30 -4.92 -2.68
N ALA A 95 -2.41 -5.43 -3.18
CA ALA A 95 -2.71 -6.87 -3.20
C ALA A 95 -1.72 -7.72 -4.02
N ASP A 96 -0.93 -7.10 -4.89
CA ASP A 96 0.11 -7.73 -5.70
C ASP A 96 1.53 -7.49 -5.17
N THR A 97 1.65 -7.05 -3.91
CA THR A 97 2.93 -6.72 -3.27
C THR A 97 3.11 -7.54 -1.99
N LEU A 98 4.28 -8.16 -1.84
CA LEU A 98 4.65 -8.95 -0.68
C LEU A 98 5.60 -8.16 0.22
N LEU A 99 5.35 -8.20 1.52
CA LEU A 99 6.25 -7.63 2.53
C LEU A 99 7.46 -8.54 2.75
N PRO A 100 8.66 -7.98 3.02
CA PRO A 100 9.81 -8.78 3.43
C PRO A 100 9.63 -9.37 4.84
N ALA A 101 10.33 -10.46 5.12
CA ALA A 101 10.47 -10.94 6.48
C ALA A 101 11.01 -9.81 7.38
N GLY A 102 10.45 -9.68 8.60
CA GLY A 102 10.84 -8.61 9.53
C GLY A 102 10.29 -7.20 9.18
N ALA A 103 9.34 -7.07 8.23
CA ALA A 103 8.77 -5.78 7.87
C ALA A 103 8.25 -4.98 9.07
N ALA A 104 7.49 -5.61 9.98
CA ALA A 104 6.98 -4.96 11.18
C ALA A 104 8.12 -4.48 12.10
N ALA A 105 9.17 -5.28 12.27
CA ALA A 105 10.32 -4.89 13.07
C ALA A 105 11.06 -3.68 12.47
N ALA A 106 11.22 -3.64 11.15
CA ALA A 106 11.84 -2.51 10.45
C ALA A 106 11.03 -1.22 10.61
N VAL A 107 9.70 -1.30 10.46
CA VAL A 107 8.80 -0.15 10.70
C VAL A 107 8.88 0.29 12.16
N ARG A 108 8.83 -0.64 13.13
CA ARG A 108 8.94 -0.33 14.55
C ARG A 108 10.26 0.39 14.88
N ALA A 109 11.38 -0.10 14.35
CA ALA A 109 12.69 0.53 14.55
C ALA A 109 12.71 1.95 13.98
N ALA A 110 12.15 2.19 12.80
CA ALA A 110 12.05 3.52 12.21
C ALA A 110 11.19 4.47 13.07
N VAL A 111 10.03 4.01 13.52
CA VAL A 111 9.13 4.82 14.37
C VAL A 111 9.77 5.13 15.72
N ALA A 112 10.49 4.17 16.32
CA ALA A 112 11.21 4.37 17.57
C ALA A 112 12.30 5.46 17.48
N THR A 113 12.83 5.75 16.29
CA THR A 113 13.76 6.88 16.07
C THR A 113 13.06 8.22 15.82
N GLY A 114 11.74 8.30 16.03
CA GLY A 114 10.95 9.52 15.84
C GLY A 114 10.45 9.74 14.41
N THR A 115 10.60 8.73 13.53
CA THR A 115 10.08 8.81 12.16
C THR A 115 8.55 8.75 12.17
N ALA A 116 7.90 9.73 11.52
CA ALA A 116 6.45 9.79 11.44
C ALA A 116 5.86 8.99 10.27
N TRP A 117 6.64 8.74 9.22
CA TRP A 117 6.23 8.00 8.03
C TRP A 117 7.43 7.53 7.22
N GLY A 118 7.18 6.58 6.32
CA GLY A 118 8.23 6.07 5.46
C GLY A 118 7.70 5.09 4.42
N ARG A 119 8.63 4.37 3.81
CA ARG A 119 8.35 3.39 2.77
C ARG A 119 9.45 2.34 2.70
N PHE A 120 9.17 1.23 2.10
CA PHE A 120 10.16 0.19 1.79
C PHE A 120 10.83 0.44 0.44
N ASP A 121 12.05 -0.07 0.25
CA ASP A 121 12.58 -0.25 -1.09
C ASP A 121 11.74 -1.27 -1.84
N VAL A 122 11.68 -1.13 -3.18
CA VAL A 122 10.93 -2.06 -4.02
C VAL A 122 11.89 -2.97 -4.80
N ARG A 123 11.46 -4.21 -4.99
CA ARG A 123 11.96 -5.15 -5.99
C ARG A 123 10.77 -5.58 -6.85
N ILE A 124 10.97 -5.69 -8.16
CA ILE A 124 9.91 -6.05 -9.10
C ILE A 124 10.07 -7.54 -9.45
N ALA A 125 8.99 -8.31 -9.29
CA ALA A 125 8.93 -9.71 -9.66
C ALA A 125 8.67 -9.86 -11.18
N GLY A 126 9.30 -10.84 -11.81
CA GLY A 126 9.13 -11.18 -13.21
C GLY A 126 10.46 -11.46 -13.91
N ALA A 127 10.39 -11.80 -15.20
CA ALA A 127 11.53 -12.30 -15.98
C ALA A 127 12.37 -11.20 -16.65
N SER A 128 11.90 -9.94 -16.68
CA SER A 128 12.60 -8.87 -17.41
C SER A 128 13.92 -8.46 -16.75
N ALA A 129 15.01 -8.49 -17.52
CA ALA A 129 16.32 -8.00 -17.08
C ALA A 129 16.33 -6.50 -16.71
N TRP A 130 15.31 -5.74 -17.09
CA TRP A 130 15.17 -4.32 -16.75
C TRP A 130 14.60 -4.08 -15.35
N PHE A 131 13.95 -5.06 -14.73
CA PHE A 131 13.31 -4.86 -13.43
C PHE A 131 14.26 -4.44 -12.31
N PRO A 132 15.48 -4.97 -12.20
CA PRO A 132 16.45 -4.46 -11.22
C PRO A 132 16.80 -2.98 -11.44
N VAL A 133 16.96 -2.56 -12.69
CA VAL A 133 17.28 -1.16 -13.05
C VAL A 133 16.13 -0.23 -12.70
N ILE A 134 14.90 -0.62 -13.06
CA ILE A 134 13.68 0.15 -12.75
C ILE A 134 13.52 0.27 -11.24
N ALA A 135 13.63 -0.83 -10.49
CA ALA A 135 13.53 -0.84 -9.03
C ALA A 135 14.60 0.04 -8.39
N ALA A 136 15.86 -0.05 -8.84
CA ALA A 136 16.93 0.80 -8.35
C ALA A 136 16.63 2.29 -8.57
N PHE A 137 16.13 2.65 -9.77
CA PHE A 137 15.75 4.02 -10.09
C PHE A 137 14.56 4.50 -9.25
N MET A 138 13.53 3.66 -9.03
CA MET A 138 12.40 3.98 -8.16
C MET A 138 12.86 4.28 -6.72
N ASN A 139 13.74 3.43 -6.18
CA ASN A 139 14.28 3.57 -4.83
C ASN A 139 15.14 4.83 -4.70
N TRP A 140 16.06 5.05 -5.64
CA TRP A 140 16.93 6.24 -5.68
C TRP A 140 16.12 7.53 -5.80
N ARG A 141 15.20 7.61 -6.76
CA ARG A 141 14.31 8.76 -6.93
C ARG A 141 13.53 9.07 -5.64
N SER A 142 12.96 8.04 -5.02
CA SER A 142 12.19 8.19 -3.78
C SER A 142 13.06 8.75 -2.63
N ARG A 143 14.33 8.30 -2.51
CA ARG A 143 15.27 8.86 -1.53
C ARG A 143 15.58 10.33 -1.78
N LEU A 144 15.83 10.71 -3.03
CA LEU A 144 16.14 12.09 -3.39
C LEU A 144 14.95 13.03 -3.22
N THR A 145 13.81 12.61 -3.72
CA THR A 145 12.62 13.49 -3.76
C THR A 145 11.78 13.43 -2.50
N GLY A 146 11.91 12.37 -1.68
CA GLY A 146 11.00 12.08 -0.57
C GLY A 146 9.59 11.74 -1.04
N ILE A 147 9.39 11.35 -2.31
CA ILE A 147 8.09 10.94 -2.85
C ILE A 147 8.06 9.43 -2.95
N ALA A 148 7.19 8.81 -2.16
CA ALA A 148 6.88 7.39 -2.22
C ALA A 148 5.76 7.11 -3.23
N THR A 149 5.68 5.85 -3.68
CA THR A 149 4.59 5.34 -4.49
C THR A 149 3.96 4.12 -3.82
N GLY A 150 2.71 3.81 -4.14
CA GLY A 150 1.97 2.71 -3.53
C GLY A 150 2.71 1.37 -3.59
N ASP A 151 3.45 1.11 -4.67
CA ASP A 151 4.28 -0.10 -4.83
C ASP A 151 5.41 -0.21 -3.79
N GLN A 152 5.70 0.85 -3.02
CA GLN A 152 6.74 0.89 -1.99
C GLN A 152 6.20 0.65 -0.57
N ALA A 153 4.95 0.25 -0.41
CA ALA A 153 4.28 0.01 0.86
C ALA A 153 4.53 1.17 1.86
N ILE A 154 3.75 2.23 1.70
CA ILE A 154 3.85 3.44 2.54
C ILE A 154 3.34 3.11 3.95
N PHE A 155 4.12 3.44 4.97
CA PHE A 155 3.67 3.41 6.36
C PHE A 155 3.66 4.82 6.96
N VAL A 156 2.74 5.07 7.87
CA VAL A 156 2.55 6.38 8.51
C VAL A 156 1.91 6.21 9.89
N GLN A 157 2.29 7.04 10.86
CA GLN A 157 1.61 7.08 12.15
C GLN A 157 0.14 7.45 11.95
N THR A 158 -0.76 6.67 12.53
CA THR A 158 -2.22 6.80 12.37
C THR A 158 -2.70 8.22 12.71
N ALA A 159 -2.22 8.77 13.82
CA ALA A 159 -2.56 10.14 14.22
C ALA A 159 -2.12 11.20 13.19
N LEU A 160 -0.96 11.03 12.55
CA LEU A 160 -0.50 11.92 11.49
C LEU A 160 -1.35 11.78 10.23
N PHE A 161 -1.69 10.55 9.85
CA PHE A 161 -2.54 10.29 8.68
C PHE A 161 -3.90 10.99 8.80
N HIS A 162 -4.57 10.81 9.94
CA HIS A 162 -5.87 11.46 10.19
C HIS A 162 -5.76 12.99 10.30
N ARG A 163 -4.73 13.52 10.96
CA ARG A 163 -4.48 14.96 11.04
C ARG A 163 -4.29 15.61 9.67
N LEU A 164 -3.73 14.89 8.71
CA LEU A 164 -3.57 15.35 7.32
C LEU A 164 -4.83 15.13 6.47
N GLY A 165 -5.89 14.49 6.99
CA GLY A 165 -7.13 14.21 6.25
C GLY A 165 -7.02 13.01 5.30
N GLY A 166 -6.08 12.08 5.54
CA GLY A 166 -5.95 10.85 4.76
C GLY A 166 -5.44 11.06 3.32
N TYR A 167 -5.72 10.10 2.46
CA TYR A 167 -5.48 10.23 1.01
C TYR A 167 -6.48 11.20 0.37
N ALA A 168 -6.01 12.07 -0.50
CA ALA A 168 -6.90 12.85 -1.36
C ALA A 168 -7.70 11.92 -2.27
N VAL A 169 -9.01 12.11 -2.32
CA VAL A 169 -9.91 11.30 -3.16
C VAL A 169 -9.73 11.69 -4.62
N GLN A 170 -8.76 11.07 -5.26
CA GLN A 170 -8.44 11.28 -6.67
C GLN A 170 -8.14 9.93 -7.35
N PRO A 171 -8.39 9.81 -8.67
CA PRO A 171 -8.32 8.53 -9.36
C PRO A 171 -6.89 8.06 -9.67
N LEU A 172 -5.89 8.93 -9.55
CA LEU A 172 -4.48 8.63 -9.79
C LEU A 172 -3.59 9.62 -9.03
N MET A 173 -2.33 9.23 -8.69
CA MET A 173 -1.33 10.04 -7.99
C MET A 173 -1.71 10.37 -6.52
N GLU A 174 -2.59 9.61 -5.91
CA GLU A 174 -2.98 9.74 -4.51
C GLU A 174 -1.79 9.55 -3.55
N ASP A 175 -0.89 8.64 -3.89
CA ASP A 175 0.36 8.34 -3.19
C ASP A 175 1.37 9.50 -3.29
N VAL A 176 1.50 10.09 -4.46
CA VAL A 176 2.36 11.25 -4.71
C VAL A 176 1.84 12.46 -3.95
N GLU A 177 0.52 12.67 -3.94
CA GLU A 177 -0.14 13.76 -3.24
C GLU A 177 0.07 13.64 -1.72
N LEU A 178 -0.22 12.47 -1.14
CA LEU A 178 0.01 12.21 0.28
C LEU A 178 1.48 12.38 0.65
N SER A 179 2.41 11.84 -0.15
CA SER A 179 3.85 12.01 0.08
C SER A 179 4.27 13.48 0.11
N ARG A 180 3.67 14.33 -0.73
CA ARG A 180 3.94 15.79 -0.75
C ARG A 180 3.51 16.46 0.55
N ARG A 181 2.35 16.07 1.12
CA ARG A 181 1.88 16.58 2.43
C ARG A 181 2.73 16.05 3.57
N LEU A 182 3.03 14.77 3.59
CA LEU A 182 3.86 14.14 4.61
C LEU A 182 5.28 14.73 4.65
N ARG A 183 5.88 15.02 3.49
CA ARG A 183 7.19 15.67 3.38
C ARG A 183 7.26 17.05 4.05
N LYS A 184 6.15 17.80 4.12
CA LYS A 184 6.10 19.09 4.81
C LYS A 184 6.22 18.91 6.33
N VAL A 185 5.88 17.72 6.84
CA VAL A 185 5.98 17.39 8.28
C VAL A 185 7.36 16.84 8.63
N SER A 186 7.83 15.85 7.88
CA SER A 186 9.15 15.23 8.11
C SER A 186 9.67 14.53 6.85
N LYS A 187 10.97 14.25 6.82
CA LYS A 187 11.56 13.37 5.80
C LYS A 187 11.07 11.92 6.01
N PRO A 188 10.83 11.15 4.92
CA PRO A 188 10.47 9.74 5.05
C PRO A 188 11.64 8.88 5.52
N ALA A 189 11.35 7.87 6.35
CA ALA A 189 12.26 6.74 6.47
C ALA A 189 12.23 5.93 5.17
N CYS A 190 13.38 5.78 4.55
CA CYS A 190 13.55 4.97 3.36
C CYS A 190 14.17 3.63 3.76
N LEU A 191 13.33 2.67 4.17
CA LEU A 191 13.78 1.35 4.60
C LEU A 191 14.50 0.63 3.46
N LYS A 192 15.59 -0.07 3.79
CA LYS A 192 16.39 -0.84 2.81
C LYS A 192 15.78 -2.23 2.55
N GLU A 193 14.97 -2.70 3.45
CA GLU A 193 14.14 -3.89 3.29
C GLU A 193 13.28 -3.71 2.04
N ARG A 194 13.16 -4.78 1.24
CA ARG A 194 12.54 -4.70 -0.08
C ARG A 194 11.22 -5.43 -0.12
N VAL A 195 10.16 -4.71 -0.43
CA VAL A 195 8.91 -5.33 -0.85
C VAL A 195 9.05 -5.90 -2.26
N LEU A 196 8.34 -6.97 -2.55
CA LEU A 196 8.30 -7.60 -3.87
C LEU A 196 6.96 -7.30 -4.53
N THR A 197 6.94 -6.40 -5.51
CA THR A 197 5.74 -6.05 -6.28
C THR A 197 5.70 -6.75 -7.64
N SER A 198 4.51 -6.97 -8.17
CA SER A 198 4.31 -7.63 -9.45
C SER A 198 4.82 -6.81 -10.63
N GLY A 199 5.55 -7.47 -11.54
CA GLY A 199 5.95 -6.90 -12.82
C GLY A 199 4.88 -7.04 -13.92
N ARG A 200 3.73 -7.65 -13.64
CA ARG A 200 2.67 -7.98 -14.62
C ARG A 200 2.34 -6.82 -15.57
N ARG A 201 2.18 -5.61 -15.06
CA ARG A 201 1.90 -4.43 -15.88
C ARG A 201 3.00 -4.12 -16.89
N TRP A 202 4.25 -4.27 -16.45
CA TRP A 202 5.43 -4.02 -17.30
C TRP A 202 5.56 -5.07 -18.40
N GLU A 203 5.24 -6.31 -18.08
CA GLU A 203 5.28 -7.42 -19.03
C GLU A 203 4.15 -7.32 -20.06
N THR A 204 2.93 -6.97 -19.64
CA THR A 204 1.76 -6.89 -20.52
C THR A 204 1.77 -5.66 -21.43
N ARG A 205 2.25 -4.52 -20.96
CA ARG A 205 2.25 -3.24 -21.70
C ARG A 205 3.59 -2.88 -22.33
N GLY A 206 4.64 -3.63 -22.02
CA GLY A 206 6.01 -3.37 -22.44
C GLY A 206 6.72 -2.38 -21.52
N VAL A 207 8.00 -2.68 -21.24
CA VAL A 207 8.81 -1.95 -20.24
C VAL A 207 8.98 -0.48 -20.65
N TRP A 208 9.49 -0.20 -21.85
CA TRP A 208 9.78 1.16 -22.30
C TRP A 208 8.53 2.04 -22.41
N ARG A 209 7.45 1.46 -22.92
CA ARG A 209 6.17 2.15 -23.04
C ARG A 209 5.64 2.56 -21.65
N THR A 210 5.77 1.68 -20.67
CA THR A 210 5.34 1.94 -19.30
C THR A 210 6.21 3.00 -18.64
N ILE A 211 7.54 2.98 -18.82
CA ILE A 211 8.45 4.02 -18.31
C ILE A 211 8.05 5.39 -18.85
N LEU A 212 7.93 5.53 -20.18
CA LEU A 212 7.59 6.80 -20.82
C LEU A 212 6.22 7.32 -20.36
N LEU A 213 5.24 6.42 -20.25
CA LEU A 213 3.92 6.77 -19.74
C LEU A 213 4.00 7.30 -18.29
N MET A 214 4.67 6.59 -17.39
CA MET A 214 4.81 7.02 -16.00
C MET A 214 5.53 8.37 -15.88
N TRP A 215 6.55 8.62 -16.69
CA TRP A 215 7.26 9.91 -16.69
C TRP A 215 6.36 11.04 -17.19
N ARG A 216 5.64 10.83 -18.31
CA ARG A 216 4.70 11.81 -18.84
C ARG A 216 3.61 12.16 -17.84
N LEU A 217 3.00 11.15 -17.21
CA LEU A 217 1.94 11.36 -16.22
C LEU A 217 2.44 12.13 -15.00
N ARG A 218 3.61 11.79 -14.47
CA ARG A 218 4.21 12.50 -13.33
C ARG A 218 4.59 13.92 -13.67
N TRP A 219 5.18 14.13 -14.84
CA TRP A 219 5.52 15.46 -15.31
C TRP A 219 4.26 16.32 -15.53
N ALA A 220 3.22 15.77 -16.14
CA ALA A 220 1.95 16.46 -16.34
C ALA A 220 1.28 16.79 -14.99
N TYR A 221 1.30 15.85 -14.04
CA TYR A 221 0.82 16.10 -12.67
C TYR A 221 1.59 17.23 -11.97
N TRP A 222 2.90 17.23 -12.10
CA TRP A 222 3.73 18.31 -11.58
C TRP A 222 3.41 19.68 -12.22
N ARG A 223 3.05 19.69 -13.50
CA ARG A 223 2.59 20.87 -14.23
C ARG A 223 1.15 21.30 -13.91
N GLY A 224 0.45 20.59 -13.03
CA GLY A 224 -0.91 20.91 -12.60
C GLY A 224 -2.03 20.27 -13.41
N ALA A 225 -1.74 19.25 -14.25
CA ALA A 225 -2.79 18.49 -14.91
C ALA A 225 -3.68 17.78 -13.88
N SER A 226 -5.01 17.80 -14.12
CA SER A 226 -5.95 17.18 -13.18
C SER A 226 -5.79 15.65 -13.14
N PRO A 227 -5.97 15.02 -11.96
CA PRO A 227 -5.89 13.57 -11.80
C PRO A 227 -6.84 12.79 -12.70
N GLU A 228 -8.01 13.36 -13.04
CA GLU A 228 -9.02 12.75 -13.91
C GLU A 228 -8.51 12.62 -15.35
N VAL A 229 -7.84 13.65 -15.86
CA VAL A 229 -7.21 13.63 -17.21
C VAL A 229 -6.09 12.58 -17.23
N LEU A 230 -5.27 12.55 -16.18
CA LEU A 230 -4.17 11.58 -16.05
C LEU A 230 -4.69 10.15 -15.96
N ALA A 231 -5.78 9.92 -15.24
CA ALA A 231 -6.38 8.59 -15.10
C ALA A 231 -6.95 8.06 -16.44
N ARG A 232 -7.48 8.93 -17.30
CA ARG A 232 -7.90 8.54 -18.66
C ARG A 232 -6.72 8.12 -19.53
N ALA A 233 -5.60 8.82 -19.43
CA ALA A 233 -4.38 8.49 -20.16
C ALA A 233 -3.64 7.25 -19.60
N TYR A 234 -3.94 6.85 -18.37
CA TYR A 234 -3.34 5.69 -17.70
C TYR A 234 -4.00 4.36 -18.05
N ARG A 235 -5.26 4.36 -18.49
CA ARG A 235 -6.04 3.18 -18.91
C ARG A 235 -5.57 2.68 -20.27
#